data_982d85ed09e9ff953520d611e1d92adf
#
_entry.id   982d85ed09e9ff953520d611e1d92adf
#
_cell.length_a   1.000
_cell.length_b   1.000
_cell.length_c   1.000
_cell.angle_alpha   90.00
_cell.angle_beta   90.00
_cell.angle_gamma   90.00
#
_symmetry.space_group_name_H-M   'P 1'
#
loop_
_entity.id
_entity.type
_entity.pdbx_description
1 polymer ?
#
loop_
_entity_poly.entity_id
_entity_poly.type
_entity_poly.pdbx_seq_one_letter_code
_entity_poly.pdbx_strand_id
1 'polypeptide(L)'
;IVRPDLSWVKGVNAFLPATISVQWVKPVPVDFDARFSGFERTYCYALLTGPCAAPLVAGKAGYYMLPQGKSLDVEAMRKASQCLLGEHDFSSFRSSECQSKTPVKTLYQLDIHQHGPWIYFVVRGNAFLHHMVRNLVGSLLAVGSGKESPDWLKSVLEARNRQ
;
A
#
# COMPACT_ATOMS: atom_id res chain seq x y z
N ILE A 1 18.71 26.55 -21.75
CA ILE A 1 19.08 25.63 -22.82
C ILE A 1 17.94 24.63 -22.96
N VAL A 2 17.18 24.68 -24.06
CA VAL A 2 16.15 23.71 -24.40
C VAL A 2 16.86 22.46 -24.94
N ARG A 3 16.68 21.32 -24.29
CA ARG A 3 17.22 20.04 -24.74
C ARG A 3 16.06 19.12 -25.18
N PRO A 4 16.24 18.27 -26.19
CA PRO A 4 15.24 17.25 -26.56
C PRO A 4 14.98 16.32 -25.38
N ASP A 5 13.74 15.86 -25.23
CA ASP A 5 13.31 14.99 -24.12
C ASP A 5 14.15 13.71 -23.98
N LEU A 6 14.56 13.12 -25.13
CA LEU A 6 15.42 11.94 -25.14
C LEU A 6 16.81 12.19 -24.52
N SER A 7 17.33 13.42 -24.63
CA SER A 7 18.61 13.79 -24.02
C SER A 7 18.51 13.86 -22.50
N TRP A 8 17.38 14.27 -21.96
CA TRP A 8 17.12 14.24 -20.52
C TRP A 8 17.09 12.84 -19.96
N VAL A 9 16.34 11.93 -20.61
CA VAL A 9 16.25 10.53 -20.17
C VAL A 9 17.62 9.85 -20.18
N LYS A 10 18.39 9.99 -21.27
CA LYS A 10 19.74 9.41 -21.37
C LYS A 10 20.70 10.03 -20.35
N GLY A 11 20.70 11.35 -20.23
CA GLY A 11 21.60 12.06 -19.33
C GLY A 11 21.39 11.70 -17.86
N VAL A 12 20.13 11.66 -17.42
CA VAL A 12 19.82 11.28 -16.03
C VAL A 12 20.16 9.82 -15.75
N ASN A 13 19.79 8.91 -16.65
CA ASN A 13 20.06 7.47 -16.48
C ASN A 13 21.55 7.12 -16.44
N ALA A 14 22.41 7.96 -17.03
CA ALA A 14 23.86 7.75 -16.96
C ALA A 14 24.44 7.90 -15.54
N PHE A 15 23.73 8.58 -14.64
CA PHE A 15 24.14 8.81 -13.25
C PHE A 15 23.33 8.02 -12.22
N LEU A 16 22.27 7.32 -12.65
CA LEU A 16 21.45 6.54 -11.74
C LEU A 16 22.04 5.13 -11.50
N PRO A 17 21.85 4.56 -10.30
CA PRO A 17 22.21 3.17 -10.06
C PRO A 17 21.37 2.23 -10.92
N ALA A 18 21.87 1.04 -11.23
CA ALA A 18 21.20 0.05 -12.07
C ALA A 18 19.79 -0.37 -11.61
N THR A 19 19.44 -0.07 -10.37
CA THR A 19 18.13 -0.36 -9.77
C THR A 19 17.09 0.73 -10.01
N ILE A 20 17.48 1.89 -10.59
CA ILE A 20 16.60 3.03 -10.86
C ILE A 20 16.75 3.44 -12.32
N SER A 21 15.63 3.65 -13.01
CA SER A 21 15.62 4.11 -14.40
C SER A 21 14.49 5.07 -14.67
N VAL A 22 14.82 6.20 -15.31
CA VAL A 22 13.84 7.15 -15.87
C VAL A 22 13.40 6.64 -17.24
N GLN A 23 12.10 6.41 -17.42
CA GLN A 23 11.53 5.87 -18.65
C GLN A 23 11.14 6.99 -19.64
N TRP A 24 10.68 8.11 -19.10
CA TRP A 24 10.23 9.26 -19.90
C TRP A 24 10.30 10.56 -19.08
N VAL A 25 10.28 11.68 -19.79
CA VAL A 25 10.18 13.02 -19.23
C VAL A 25 9.10 13.79 -19.98
N LYS A 26 8.42 14.70 -19.28
CA LYS A 26 7.38 15.55 -19.87
C LYS A 26 7.47 16.95 -19.28
N PRO A 27 7.41 18.03 -20.10
CA PRO A 27 7.24 19.37 -19.60
C PRO A 27 5.92 19.50 -18.83
N VAL A 28 5.95 20.26 -17.74
CA VAL A 28 4.77 20.53 -16.89
C VAL A 28 4.62 22.04 -16.70
N PRO A 29 3.44 22.54 -16.33
CA PRO A 29 3.23 23.94 -15.95
C PRO A 29 4.17 24.36 -14.81
N VAL A 30 4.47 25.67 -14.72
CA VAL A 30 5.42 26.21 -13.74
C VAL A 30 4.93 26.05 -12.29
N ASP A 31 3.63 25.99 -12.09
CA ASP A 31 2.96 25.79 -10.81
C ASP A 31 2.83 24.33 -10.39
N PHE A 32 3.30 23.39 -11.22
CA PHE A 32 3.27 21.97 -10.90
C PHE A 32 4.29 21.63 -9.80
N ASP A 33 3.81 21.02 -8.72
CA ASP A 33 4.64 20.45 -7.66
C ASP A 33 4.42 18.94 -7.58
N ALA A 34 5.50 18.15 -7.75
CA ALA A 34 5.44 16.69 -7.76
C ALA A 34 4.88 16.07 -6.45
N ARG A 35 5.02 16.78 -5.33
CA ARG A 35 4.51 16.34 -4.02
C ARG A 35 3.08 16.77 -3.77
N PHE A 36 2.73 18.01 -4.13
CA PHE A 36 1.44 18.61 -3.75
C PHE A 36 0.41 18.59 -4.88
N SER A 37 0.82 18.51 -6.14
CA SER A 37 -0.10 18.40 -7.28
C SER A 37 -0.66 16.98 -7.49
N GLY A 38 -0.18 15.99 -6.73
CA GLY A 38 -0.72 14.63 -6.77
C GLY A 38 -2.02 14.53 -5.99
N PHE A 39 -3.15 14.35 -6.68
CA PHE A 39 -4.50 14.26 -6.10
C PHE A 39 -4.94 12.83 -5.76
N GLU A 40 -4.22 11.83 -6.28
CA GLU A 40 -4.52 10.42 -6.07
C GLU A 40 -3.23 9.59 -6.06
N ARG A 41 -3.22 8.50 -5.29
CA ARG A 41 -2.12 7.53 -5.22
C ARG A 41 -2.68 6.12 -5.22
N THR A 42 -2.02 5.23 -5.96
CA THR A 42 -2.35 3.81 -5.98
C THR A 42 -1.13 3.01 -5.53
N TYR A 43 -1.33 2.12 -4.58
CA TYR A 43 -0.33 1.17 -4.11
C TYR A 43 -0.78 -0.26 -4.41
N CYS A 44 0.16 -1.10 -4.81
CA CYS A 44 0.00 -2.54 -4.85
C CYS A 44 0.95 -3.14 -3.80
N TYR A 45 0.39 -3.69 -2.73
CA TYR A 45 1.15 -4.43 -1.73
C TYR A 45 1.12 -5.91 -2.07
N ALA A 46 2.28 -6.48 -2.40
CA ALA A 46 2.42 -7.90 -2.70
C ALA A 46 2.81 -8.66 -1.44
N LEU A 47 2.08 -9.73 -1.14
CA LEU A 47 2.32 -10.63 -0.03
C LEU A 47 2.50 -12.05 -0.54
N LEU A 48 3.59 -12.69 -0.18
CA LEU A 48 3.80 -14.11 -0.40
C LEU A 48 3.43 -14.87 0.88
N THR A 49 2.68 -15.96 0.75
CA THR A 49 2.33 -16.86 1.85
C THR A 49 3.01 -18.22 1.65
N GLY A 50 3.42 -18.85 2.74
CA GLY A 50 4.03 -20.18 2.65
C GLY A 50 4.56 -20.69 3.98
N PRO A 51 4.99 -21.97 4.03
CA PRO A 51 5.44 -22.61 5.27
C PRO A 51 6.88 -22.23 5.68
N CYS A 52 7.66 -21.64 4.76
CA CYS A 52 9.04 -21.25 5.02
C CYS A 52 9.39 -19.94 4.29
N ALA A 53 10.40 -19.23 4.79
CA ALA A 53 10.86 -17.98 4.22
C ALA A 53 11.22 -18.14 2.72
N ALA A 54 11.03 -17.05 1.97
CA ALA A 54 11.31 -16.98 0.54
C ALA A 54 12.45 -15.97 0.26
N PRO A 55 13.72 -16.41 0.31
CA PRO A 55 14.88 -15.50 0.20
C PRO A 55 14.91 -14.68 -1.10
N LEU A 56 14.42 -15.24 -2.21
CA LEU A 56 14.42 -14.57 -3.52
C LEU A 56 13.52 -13.32 -3.56
N VAL A 57 12.55 -13.20 -2.68
CA VAL A 57 11.64 -12.05 -2.59
C VAL A 57 11.88 -11.19 -1.35
N ALA A 58 12.91 -11.51 -0.56
CA ALA A 58 13.26 -10.75 0.62
C ALA A 58 13.52 -9.27 0.26
N GLY A 59 12.89 -8.36 1.00
CA GLY A 59 12.97 -6.91 0.73
C GLY A 59 12.18 -6.41 -0.49
N LYS A 60 11.52 -7.31 -1.26
CA LYS A 60 10.73 -6.96 -2.45
C LYS A 60 9.23 -7.15 -2.25
N ALA A 61 8.83 -8.09 -1.41
CA ALA A 61 7.44 -8.35 -1.06
C ALA A 61 7.31 -8.64 0.43
N GLY A 62 6.08 -8.47 0.95
CA GLY A 62 5.74 -8.97 2.29
C GLY A 62 5.75 -10.50 2.30
N TYR A 63 6.00 -11.07 3.46
CA TYR A 63 5.91 -12.51 3.66
C TYR A 63 5.06 -12.81 4.89
N TYR A 64 4.15 -13.78 4.77
CA TYR A 64 3.35 -14.26 5.89
C TYR A 64 3.50 -15.78 6.00
N MET A 65 4.06 -16.22 7.12
CA MET A 65 4.27 -17.65 7.37
C MET A 65 2.93 -18.33 7.69
N LEU A 66 2.61 -19.33 6.90
CA LEU A 66 1.47 -20.21 7.11
C LEU A 66 1.95 -21.65 7.26
N PRO A 67 1.47 -22.40 8.24
CA PRO A 67 1.70 -23.84 8.31
C PRO A 67 1.28 -24.53 7.01
N GLN A 68 1.93 -25.65 6.69
CA GLN A 68 1.57 -26.45 5.50
C GLN A 68 0.09 -26.83 5.52
N GLY A 69 -0.58 -26.68 4.39
CA GLY A 69 -2.00 -26.95 4.24
C GLY A 69 -2.94 -25.90 4.83
N LYS A 70 -2.41 -24.80 5.38
CA LYS A 70 -3.22 -23.66 5.81
C LYS A 70 -3.24 -22.57 4.74
N SER A 71 -4.35 -21.84 4.67
CA SER A 71 -4.55 -20.68 3.79
C SER A 71 -5.19 -19.55 4.58
N LEU A 72 -5.03 -18.32 4.07
CA LEU A 72 -5.79 -17.18 4.57
C LEU A 72 -7.19 -17.20 3.98
N ASP A 73 -8.18 -16.80 4.77
CA ASP A 73 -9.54 -16.57 4.29
C ASP A 73 -9.59 -15.19 3.60
N VAL A 74 -9.38 -15.20 2.28
CA VAL A 74 -9.38 -13.99 1.46
C VAL A 74 -10.78 -13.37 1.36
N GLU A 75 -11.83 -14.19 1.40
CA GLU A 75 -13.21 -13.67 1.37
C GLU A 75 -13.56 -12.93 2.67
N ALA A 76 -13.15 -13.44 3.82
CA ALA A 76 -13.28 -12.71 5.08
C ALA A 76 -12.52 -11.37 5.06
N MET A 77 -11.31 -11.36 4.48
CA MET A 77 -10.54 -10.12 4.30
C MET A 77 -11.25 -9.13 3.36
N ARG A 78 -11.81 -9.59 2.24
CA ARG A 78 -12.61 -8.75 1.32
C ARG A 78 -13.82 -8.16 1.99
N LYS A 79 -14.56 -8.98 2.75
CA LYS A 79 -15.73 -8.52 3.52
C LYS A 79 -15.31 -7.46 4.54
N ALA A 80 -14.27 -7.72 5.32
CA ALA A 80 -13.78 -6.78 6.31
C ALA A 80 -13.30 -5.45 5.68
N SER A 81 -12.66 -5.50 4.51
CA SER A 81 -12.11 -4.30 3.85
C SER A 81 -13.17 -3.26 3.44
N GLN A 82 -14.43 -3.67 3.30
CA GLN A 82 -15.51 -2.77 2.85
C GLN A 82 -15.75 -1.59 3.81
N CYS A 83 -15.55 -1.78 5.12
CA CYS A 83 -15.70 -0.70 6.09
C CYS A 83 -14.64 0.40 5.98
N LEU A 84 -13.55 0.16 5.25
CA LEU A 84 -12.44 1.09 5.07
C LEU A 84 -12.66 2.03 3.88
N LEU A 85 -13.61 1.73 2.99
CA LEU A 85 -13.89 2.55 1.81
C LEU A 85 -14.61 3.85 2.19
N GLY A 86 -14.30 4.92 1.47
CA GLY A 86 -14.83 6.25 1.73
C GLY A 86 -13.90 7.11 2.59
N GLU A 87 -14.46 8.20 3.13
CA GLU A 87 -13.71 9.14 3.97
C GLU A 87 -13.81 8.73 5.44
N HIS A 88 -12.65 8.50 6.06
CA HIS A 88 -12.55 8.10 7.46
C HIS A 88 -11.34 8.73 8.14
N ASP A 89 -11.40 8.78 9.47
CA ASP A 89 -10.24 9.03 10.32
C ASP A 89 -9.42 7.75 10.48
N PHE A 90 -8.23 7.71 9.85
CA PHE A 90 -7.33 6.56 9.88
C PHE A 90 -6.26 6.64 10.98
N SER A 91 -6.55 7.32 12.09
CA SER A 91 -5.61 7.43 13.23
C SER A 91 -5.15 6.07 13.74
N SER A 92 -6.01 5.05 13.80
CA SER A 92 -5.66 3.68 14.20
C SER A 92 -4.61 3.02 13.30
N PHE A 93 -4.50 3.47 12.05
CA PHE A 93 -3.56 2.93 11.06
C PHE A 93 -2.36 3.85 10.82
N ARG A 94 -2.21 4.90 11.62
CA ARG A 94 -1.17 5.90 11.52
C ARG A 94 0.11 5.46 12.23
N SER A 95 1.30 5.64 11.62
CA SER A 95 2.57 5.53 12.34
C SER A 95 2.77 6.70 13.32
N SER A 96 3.46 6.47 14.43
CA SER A 96 3.84 7.52 15.40
C SER A 96 4.65 8.65 14.76
N GLU A 97 5.46 8.34 13.76
CA GLU A 97 6.33 9.31 13.05
C GLU A 97 5.62 10.04 11.91
N CYS A 98 4.31 9.87 11.75
CA CYS A 98 3.56 10.46 10.65
C CYS A 98 3.42 11.98 10.78
N GLN A 99 3.94 12.72 9.81
CA GLN A 99 3.90 14.19 9.76
C GLN A 99 2.62 14.75 9.11
N SER A 100 1.65 13.91 8.72
CA SER A 100 0.40 14.38 8.12
C SER A 100 -0.39 15.25 9.10
N LYS A 101 -0.84 16.43 8.65
CA LYS A 101 -1.60 17.38 9.48
C LYS A 101 -2.97 16.83 9.88
N THR A 102 -3.62 16.03 9.00
CA THR A 102 -4.92 15.43 9.26
C THR A 102 -4.86 13.92 9.08
N PRO A 103 -5.46 13.13 9.98
CA PRO A 103 -5.58 11.69 9.82
C PRO A 103 -6.73 11.29 8.88
N VAL A 104 -7.60 12.23 8.52
CA VAL A 104 -8.74 11.97 7.62
C VAL A 104 -8.24 11.78 6.20
N LYS A 105 -8.58 10.64 5.60
CA LYS A 105 -8.25 10.27 4.23
C LYS A 105 -9.46 9.60 3.57
N THR A 106 -9.47 9.59 2.24
CA THR A 106 -10.50 8.91 1.46
C THR A 106 -9.88 7.74 0.71
N LEU A 107 -10.34 6.52 1.01
CA LEU A 107 -10.02 5.34 0.20
C LEU A 107 -11.08 5.15 -0.87
N TYR A 108 -10.65 5.15 -2.13
CA TYR A 108 -11.53 4.94 -3.29
C TYR A 108 -11.65 3.47 -3.65
N GLN A 109 -10.62 2.67 -3.34
CA GLN A 109 -10.54 1.28 -3.73
C GLN A 109 -9.62 0.52 -2.76
N LEU A 110 -10.03 -0.70 -2.40
CA LEU A 110 -9.20 -1.67 -1.74
C LEU A 110 -9.59 -3.06 -2.26
N ASP A 111 -8.88 -3.54 -3.27
CA ASP A 111 -9.09 -4.86 -3.86
C ASP A 111 -8.06 -5.85 -3.35
N ILE A 112 -8.51 -7.09 -3.14
CA ILE A 112 -7.67 -8.19 -2.67
C ILE A 112 -7.75 -9.32 -3.70
N HIS A 113 -6.63 -9.60 -4.36
CA HIS A 113 -6.50 -10.64 -5.37
C HIS A 113 -5.59 -11.74 -4.87
N GLN A 114 -5.97 -12.99 -5.09
CA GLN A 114 -5.14 -14.15 -4.79
C GLN A 114 -4.74 -14.87 -6.08
N HIS A 115 -3.46 -15.18 -6.21
CA HIS A 115 -2.94 -16.01 -7.29
C HIS A 115 -1.90 -17.00 -6.72
N GLY A 116 -2.32 -18.23 -6.56
CA GLY A 116 -1.52 -19.24 -5.86
C GLY A 116 -1.14 -18.80 -4.44
N PRO A 117 0.16 -18.77 -4.09
CA PRO A 117 0.62 -18.34 -2.77
C PRO A 117 0.71 -16.80 -2.65
N TRP A 118 0.45 -16.06 -3.71
CA TRP A 118 0.50 -14.60 -3.73
C TRP A 118 -0.84 -13.98 -3.43
N ILE A 119 -0.82 -12.94 -2.59
CA ILE A 119 -1.98 -12.07 -2.34
C ILE A 119 -1.54 -10.63 -2.64
N TYR A 120 -2.33 -9.94 -3.45
CA TYR A 120 -2.10 -8.55 -3.86
C TYR A 120 -3.20 -7.67 -3.29
N PHE A 121 -2.81 -6.62 -2.59
CA PHE A 121 -3.71 -5.60 -2.07
C PHE A 121 -3.52 -4.34 -2.92
N VAL A 122 -4.52 -4.00 -3.73
CA VAL A 122 -4.52 -2.79 -4.55
C VAL A 122 -5.31 -1.73 -3.80
N VAL A 123 -4.62 -0.68 -3.36
CA VAL A 123 -5.21 0.37 -2.51
C VAL A 123 -5.07 1.72 -3.22
N ARG A 124 -6.19 2.38 -3.48
CA ARG A 124 -6.25 3.69 -4.12
C ARG A 124 -6.95 4.70 -3.22
N GLY A 125 -6.38 5.88 -3.07
CA GLY A 125 -6.93 6.93 -2.22
C GLY A 125 -6.36 8.31 -2.53
N ASN A 126 -6.95 9.35 -1.94
CA ASN A 126 -6.49 10.73 -2.12
C ASN A 126 -5.09 10.96 -1.52
N ALA A 127 -4.80 10.33 -0.40
CA ALA A 127 -3.50 10.34 0.27
C ALA A 127 -3.42 9.19 1.28
N PHE A 128 -2.22 8.92 1.79
CA PHE A 128 -1.99 7.92 2.81
C PHE A 128 -1.16 8.48 3.95
N LEU A 129 -1.44 8.03 5.17
CA LEU A 129 -0.60 8.28 6.33
C LEU A 129 0.66 7.41 6.26
N HIS A 130 1.69 7.82 6.97
CA HIS A 130 2.91 7.00 7.05
C HIS A 130 2.58 5.59 7.57
N HIS A 131 3.03 4.56 6.86
CA HIS A 131 2.77 3.14 7.07
C HIS A 131 1.29 2.70 7.00
N MET A 132 0.36 3.56 6.62
CA MET A 132 -1.08 3.25 6.61
C MET A 132 -1.39 1.96 5.84
N VAL A 133 -0.94 1.83 4.60
CA VAL A 133 -1.21 0.63 3.77
C VAL A 133 -0.68 -0.63 4.45
N ARG A 134 0.51 -0.59 5.04
CA ARG A 134 1.10 -1.72 5.78
C ARG A 134 0.25 -2.11 6.98
N ASN A 135 -0.25 -1.14 7.74
CA ASN A 135 -1.08 -1.38 8.92
C ASN A 135 -2.45 -1.93 8.52
N LEU A 136 -3.06 -1.42 7.43
CA LEU A 136 -4.29 -1.98 6.86
C LEU A 136 -4.11 -3.45 6.47
N VAL A 137 -3.04 -3.78 5.76
CA VAL A 137 -2.72 -5.17 5.37
C VAL A 137 -2.52 -6.04 6.61
N GLY A 138 -1.78 -5.55 7.63
CA GLY A 138 -1.59 -6.27 8.89
C GLY A 138 -2.89 -6.62 9.59
N SER A 139 -3.84 -5.67 9.65
CA SER A 139 -5.17 -5.90 10.25
C SER A 139 -6.01 -6.87 9.42
N LEU A 140 -5.97 -6.76 8.08
CA LEU A 140 -6.63 -7.72 7.20
C LEU A 140 -6.06 -9.14 7.35
N LEU A 141 -4.76 -9.27 7.59
CA LEU A 141 -4.13 -10.57 7.87
C LEU A 141 -4.60 -11.18 9.20
N ALA A 142 -4.86 -10.36 10.22
CA ALA A 142 -5.46 -10.84 11.46
C ALA A 142 -6.85 -11.45 11.21
N VAL A 143 -7.67 -10.81 10.37
CA VAL A 143 -8.96 -11.34 9.94
C VAL A 143 -8.78 -12.61 9.10
N GLY A 144 -7.96 -12.57 8.05
CA GLY A 144 -7.78 -13.71 7.13
C GLY A 144 -7.16 -14.94 7.79
N SER A 145 -6.40 -14.77 8.87
CA SER A 145 -5.86 -15.87 9.66
C SER A 145 -6.85 -16.43 10.70
N GLY A 146 -8.04 -15.84 10.84
CA GLY A 146 -9.05 -16.21 11.82
C GLY A 146 -8.72 -15.78 13.25
N LYS A 147 -7.73 -14.91 13.46
CA LYS A 147 -7.42 -14.35 14.77
C LYS A 147 -8.47 -13.36 15.21
N GLU A 148 -9.03 -12.62 14.25
CA GLU A 148 -10.04 -11.59 14.48
C GLU A 148 -11.22 -11.79 13.54
N SER A 149 -12.41 -11.33 13.96
CA SER A 149 -13.61 -11.36 13.12
C SER A 149 -13.56 -10.22 12.07
N PRO A 150 -14.31 -10.32 10.95
CA PRO A 150 -14.43 -9.22 10.00
C PRO A 150 -14.92 -7.90 10.63
N ASP A 151 -15.82 -7.99 11.62
CA ASP A 151 -16.39 -6.80 12.29
C ASP A 151 -15.38 -6.11 13.23
N TRP A 152 -14.35 -6.82 13.69
CA TRP A 152 -13.26 -6.26 14.48
C TRP A 152 -12.54 -5.13 13.75
N LEU A 153 -12.34 -5.24 12.43
CA LEU A 153 -11.66 -4.19 11.65
C LEU A 153 -12.41 -2.86 11.69
N LYS A 154 -13.76 -2.92 11.69
CA LYS A 154 -14.60 -1.73 11.86
C LYS A 154 -14.40 -1.11 13.23
N SER A 155 -14.36 -1.91 14.30
CA SER A 155 -14.11 -1.39 15.65
C SER A 155 -12.73 -0.74 15.79
N VAL A 156 -11.70 -1.28 15.10
CA VAL A 156 -10.35 -0.67 15.04
C VAL A 156 -10.40 0.69 14.35
N LEU A 157 -11.13 0.81 13.23
CA LEU A 157 -11.28 2.07 12.52
C LEU A 157 -11.99 3.11 13.40
N GLU A 158 -13.08 2.72 14.06
CA GLU A 158 -13.89 3.60 14.91
C GLU A 158 -13.17 4.02 16.20
N ALA A 159 -12.25 3.21 16.71
CA ALA A 159 -11.45 3.53 17.90
C ALA A 159 -10.57 4.77 17.71
N ARG A 160 -10.18 5.11 16.48
CA ARG A 160 -9.30 6.25 16.16
C ARG A 160 -8.07 6.33 17.03
N ASN A 161 -7.60 5.21 17.51
CA ASN A 161 -6.50 5.06 18.44
C ASN A 161 -5.60 3.90 18.03
N ARG A 162 -4.30 4.05 18.22
CA ARG A 162 -3.30 3.04 17.84
C ARG A 162 -2.98 2.04 18.98
N GLN A 163 -3.58 2.18 20.15
CA GLN A 163 -3.33 1.26 21.26
C GLN A 163 -3.86 -0.13 21.01
#